data_e2695a5799b799400d774376ed350013
#
_entry.id   e2695a5799b799400d774376ed350013
#
_cell.length_a   1.000
_cell.length_b   1.000
_cell.length_c   1.000
_cell.angle_alpha   90.00
_cell.angle_beta   90.00
_cell.angle_gamma   90.00
#
_symmetry.space_group_name_H-M   'P 1'
#
loop_
_entity.id
_entity.type
_entity.pdbx_description
1 polymer ?
#
loop_
_entity_poly.entity_id
_entity_poly.type
_entity_poly.pdbx_seq_one_letter_code
_entity_poly.pdbx_strand_id
1 'polypeptide(L)'
;MNCHSKEIWKDIQGYEGIYQVSSHGRVRSLDRIVVRPNGNGDYFAKGKIIYVVLTKHGYNEVHLHKDNKTKIYKVHRLVAQAFIKNPNNLPCVNHIDENKTNNNVNNLEWCTYKYNNNYGTKKNRQGEKTKMKTILIVTKYYV
;
A
#
# COMPACT_ATOMS: atom_id res chain seq x y z
N MET A 1 27.06 -3.09 13.21
CA MET A 1 26.91 -3.71 11.88
C MET A 1 25.49 -3.43 11.38
N ASN A 2 25.36 -2.57 10.38
CA ASN A 2 24.07 -2.35 9.75
C ASN A 2 23.74 -3.54 8.87
N CYS A 3 22.98 -4.50 9.40
CA CYS A 3 22.38 -5.56 8.62
C CYS A 3 21.26 -4.93 7.77
N HIS A 4 21.64 -4.33 6.64
CA HIS A 4 20.65 -3.98 5.62
C HIS A 4 20.12 -5.30 5.10
N SER A 5 18.94 -5.70 5.54
CA SER A 5 18.29 -6.90 5.02
C SER A 5 18.19 -6.74 3.50
N LYS A 6 18.73 -7.71 2.77
CA LYS A 6 18.73 -7.73 1.31
C LYS A 6 17.30 -7.56 0.81
N GLU A 7 17.08 -6.59 -0.07
CA GLU A 7 15.77 -6.39 -0.68
C GLU A 7 15.40 -7.58 -1.58
N ILE A 8 14.23 -8.14 -1.34
CA ILE A 8 13.70 -9.30 -2.08
C ILE A 8 12.53 -8.81 -2.95
N TRP A 9 12.47 -9.30 -4.20
CA TRP A 9 11.42 -8.99 -5.15
C TRP A 9 10.57 -10.22 -5.41
N LYS A 10 9.24 -10.05 -5.45
CA LYS A 10 8.27 -11.09 -5.81
C LYS A 10 7.25 -10.57 -6.81
N ASP A 11 6.77 -11.44 -7.67
CA ASP A 11 5.71 -11.11 -8.62
C ASP A 11 4.43 -10.70 -7.87
N ILE A 12 3.75 -9.69 -8.42
CA ILE A 12 2.44 -9.27 -7.94
C ILE A 12 1.41 -10.24 -8.52
N GLN A 13 0.58 -10.83 -7.65
CA GLN A 13 -0.47 -11.77 -8.04
C GLN A 13 -1.39 -11.16 -9.11
N GLY A 14 -1.56 -11.89 -10.21
CA GLY A 14 -2.32 -11.46 -11.38
C GLY A 14 -1.54 -10.57 -12.36
N TYR A 15 -0.27 -10.27 -12.04
CA TYR A 15 0.66 -9.49 -12.87
C TYR A 15 2.03 -10.17 -13.00
N GLU A 16 2.06 -11.49 -12.92
CA GLU A 16 3.26 -12.31 -13.06
C GLU A 16 3.97 -11.98 -14.38
N GLY A 17 5.29 -11.81 -14.33
CA GLY A 17 6.10 -11.42 -15.49
C GLY A 17 5.93 -9.96 -15.95
N ILE A 18 5.06 -9.16 -15.30
CA ILE A 18 4.81 -7.76 -15.65
C ILE A 18 5.28 -6.81 -14.55
N TYR A 19 4.87 -7.07 -13.30
CA TYR A 19 5.21 -6.24 -12.14
C TYR A 19 5.63 -7.07 -10.94
N GLN A 20 6.58 -6.50 -10.19
CA GLN A 20 7.05 -7.05 -8.91
C GLN A 20 6.96 -6.02 -7.81
N VAL A 21 6.76 -6.50 -6.59
CA VAL A 21 6.83 -5.73 -5.35
C VAL A 21 8.02 -6.20 -4.51
N SER A 22 8.69 -5.27 -3.83
CA SER A 22 9.83 -5.60 -2.97
C SER A 22 9.43 -5.68 -1.49
N SER A 23 10.28 -6.39 -0.72
CA SER A 23 10.20 -6.42 0.75
C SER A 23 10.36 -5.05 1.42
N HIS A 24 10.87 -4.05 0.70
CA HIS A 24 11.04 -2.66 1.17
C HIS A 24 9.90 -1.74 0.73
N GLY A 25 8.86 -2.24 0.03
CA GLY A 25 7.72 -1.44 -0.40
C GLY A 25 7.93 -0.68 -1.71
N ARG A 26 8.89 -1.09 -2.54
CA ARG A 26 9.04 -0.57 -3.91
C ARG A 26 8.31 -1.47 -4.89
N VAL A 27 7.85 -0.90 -6.00
CA VAL A 27 7.20 -1.62 -7.10
C VAL A 27 7.98 -1.37 -8.38
N ARG A 28 8.18 -2.40 -9.19
CA ARG A 28 8.85 -2.29 -10.50
C ARG A 28 8.09 -3.01 -11.60
N SER A 29 8.21 -2.52 -12.82
CA SER A 29 7.88 -3.30 -14.02
C SER A 29 9.08 -4.13 -14.45
N LEU A 30 8.83 -5.22 -15.17
CA LEU A 30 9.86 -6.09 -15.73
C LEU A 30 10.08 -5.79 -17.20
N ASP A 31 11.28 -6.14 -17.69
CA ASP A 31 11.59 -6.17 -19.12
C ASP A 31 10.65 -7.17 -19.81
N ARG A 32 9.99 -6.74 -20.87
CA ARG A 32 9.07 -7.61 -21.63
C ARG A 32 8.85 -7.13 -23.06
N ILE A 33 8.48 -8.06 -23.91
CA ILE A 33 7.89 -7.73 -25.21
C ILE A 33 6.42 -7.42 -25.02
N VAL A 34 5.98 -6.29 -25.55
CA VAL A 34 4.57 -5.90 -25.56
C VAL A 34 4.01 -6.09 -26.94
N VAL A 35 3.06 -7.01 -27.07
CA VAL A 35 2.36 -7.29 -28.33
C VAL A 35 1.27 -6.24 -28.53
N ARG A 36 1.23 -5.62 -29.70
CA ARG A 36 0.19 -4.66 -30.09
C ARG A 36 -0.86 -5.32 -30.98
N PRO A 37 -2.12 -5.42 -30.54
CA PRO A 37 -3.17 -6.11 -31.32
C PRO A 37 -3.52 -5.43 -32.65
N ASN A 38 -3.13 -4.16 -32.83
CA ASN A 38 -3.45 -3.33 -33.99
C ASN A 38 -2.44 -3.42 -35.13
N GLY A 39 -1.54 -4.38 -35.13
CA GLY A 39 -0.58 -4.62 -36.22
C GLY A 39 0.58 -3.63 -36.31
N ASN A 40 0.72 -2.70 -35.38
CA ASN A 40 1.84 -1.72 -35.35
C ASN A 40 3.15 -2.30 -34.80
N GLY A 41 3.31 -3.63 -34.84
CA GLY A 41 4.51 -4.35 -34.39
C GLY A 41 4.67 -4.38 -32.87
N ASP A 42 5.36 -5.41 -32.41
CA ASP A 42 5.71 -5.58 -31.00
C ASP A 42 6.86 -4.62 -30.62
N TYR A 43 6.95 -4.26 -29.37
CA TYR A 43 8.05 -3.46 -28.87
C TYR A 43 8.60 -3.96 -27.54
N PHE A 44 9.89 -3.73 -27.32
CA PHE A 44 10.52 -4.03 -26.04
C PHE A 44 10.24 -2.91 -25.03
N ALA A 45 9.60 -3.28 -23.92
CA ALA A 45 9.38 -2.38 -22.78
C ALA A 45 10.41 -2.70 -21.70
N LYS A 46 11.34 -1.75 -21.46
CA LYS A 46 12.32 -1.88 -20.38
C LYS A 46 11.68 -1.71 -19.03
N GLY A 47 12.02 -2.59 -18.09
CA GLY A 47 11.56 -2.52 -16.72
C GLY A 47 12.07 -1.28 -15.98
N LYS A 48 11.26 -0.76 -15.07
CA LYS A 48 11.59 0.42 -14.27
C LYS A 48 10.88 0.42 -12.93
N ILE A 49 11.39 1.19 -11.98
CA ILE A 49 10.67 1.47 -10.73
C ILE A 49 9.41 2.29 -11.06
N ILE A 50 8.28 1.86 -10.53
CA ILE A 50 6.99 2.53 -10.72
C ILE A 50 6.87 3.68 -9.71
N TYR A 51 6.41 4.83 -10.21
CA TYR A 51 6.15 5.98 -9.37
C TYR A 51 5.01 5.70 -8.39
N VAL A 52 5.23 6.10 -7.13
CA VAL A 52 4.25 5.94 -6.05
C VAL A 52 3.53 7.26 -5.84
N VAL A 53 2.21 7.21 -5.79
CA VAL A 53 1.35 8.37 -5.50
C VAL A 53 1.00 8.37 -4.02
N LEU A 54 1.25 9.49 -3.33
CA LEU A 54 0.80 9.70 -1.96
C LEU A 54 -0.64 10.21 -1.95
N THR A 55 -1.54 9.44 -1.35
CA THR A 55 -2.95 9.83 -1.27
C THR A 55 -3.19 10.89 -0.19
N LYS A 56 -4.33 11.59 -0.26
CA LYS A 56 -4.78 12.54 0.79
C LYS A 56 -4.91 11.92 2.18
N HIS A 57 -5.02 10.59 2.26
CA HIS A 57 -5.09 9.83 3.52
C HIS A 57 -3.72 9.34 3.99
N GLY A 58 -2.63 9.71 3.30
CA GLY A 58 -1.25 9.39 3.66
C GLY A 58 -0.79 7.98 3.26
N TYR A 59 -1.50 7.28 2.39
CA TYR A 59 -1.10 5.97 1.88
C TYR A 59 -0.37 6.10 0.54
N ASN A 60 0.57 5.20 0.32
CA ASN A 60 1.23 5.03 -0.97
C ASN A 60 0.41 4.12 -1.88
N GLU A 61 0.13 4.58 -3.10
CA GLU A 61 -0.59 3.85 -4.15
C GLU A 61 0.23 3.76 -5.44
N VAL A 62 0.02 2.68 -6.19
CA VAL A 62 0.59 2.48 -7.53
C VAL A 62 -0.51 2.16 -8.52
N HIS A 63 -0.31 2.61 -9.76
CA HIS A 63 -1.20 2.34 -10.88
C HIS A 63 -0.57 1.26 -11.75
N LEU A 64 -1.20 0.09 -11.83
CA LEU A 64 -0.74 -1.04 -12.62
C LEU A 64 -1.62 -1.22 -13.85
N HIS A 65 -0.98 -1.38 -15.00
CA HIS A 65 -1.64 -1.51 -16.30
C HIS A 65 -1.51 -2.96 -16.82
N LYS A 66 -2.63 -3.56 -17.18
CA LYS A 66 -2.71 -4.85 -17.85
C LYS A 66 -3.97 -4.92 -18.70
N ASP A 67 -3.88 -5.50 -19.91
CA ASP A 67 -5.02 -5.73 -20.80
C ASP A 67 -5.88 -4.46 -21.03
N ASN A 68 -5.21 -3.34 -21.34
CA ASN A 68 -5.81 -2.02 -21.55
C ASN A 68 -6.61 -1.47 -20.34
N LYS A 69 -6.40 -2.03 -19.15
CA LYS A 69 -7.03 -1.60 -17.91
C LYS A 69 -5.99 -1.14 -16.91
N THR A 70 -6.33 -0.08 -16.17
CA THR A 70 -5.54 0.40 -15.04
C THR A 70 -6.24 0.08 -13.75
N LYS A 71 -5.51 -0.51 -12.80
CA LYS A 71 -5.99 -0.72 -11.43
C LYS A 71 -5.05 -0.04 -10.44
N ILE A 72 -5.63 0.53 -9.40
CA ILE A 72 -4.90 1.21 -8.32
C ILE A 72 -4.77 0.27 -7.14
N TYR A 73 -3.55 0.14 -6.63
CA TYR A 73 -3.24 -0.71 -5.48
C TYR A 73 -2.51 0.06 -4.40
N LYS A 74 -2.86 -0.19 -3.16
CA LYS A 74 -2.10 0.29 -2.00
C LYS A 74 -0.84 -0.55 -1.83
N VAL A 75 0.32 0.10 -1.76
CA VAL A 75 1.62 -0.58 -1.71
C VAL A 75 1.73 -1.54 -0.53
N HIS A 76 1.31 -1.13 0.68
CA HIS A 76 1.35 -2.01 1.87
C HIS A 76 0.56 -3.31 1.68
N ARG A 77 -0.55 -3.28 0.93
CA ARG A 77 -1.32 -4.49 0.64
C ARG A 77 -0.60 -5.42 -0.33
N LEU A 78 0.07 -4.87 -1.35
CA LEU A 78 0.89 -5.67 -2.28
C LEU A 78 2.05 -6.34 -1.55
N VAL A 79 2.72 -5.62 -0.65
CA VAL A 79 3.80 -6.18 0.18
C VAL A 79 3.26 -7.28 1.10
N ALA A 80 2.18 -7.03 1.81
CA ALA A 80 1.60 -8.02 2.72
C ALA A 80 1.16 -9.29 1.97
N GLN A 81 0.49 -9.15 0.82
CA GLN A 81 0.08 -10.27 -0.02
C GLN A 81 1.25 -11.10 -0.54
N ALA A 82 2.36 -10.46 -0.90
CA ALA A 82 3.53 -11.15 -1.44
C ALA A 82 4.39 -11.83 -0.38
N PHE A 83 4.49 -11.27 0.83
CA PHE A 83 5.51 -11.65 1.80
C PHE A 83 4.97 -12.18 3.13
N ILE A 84 3.74 -11.84 3.53
CA ILE A 84 3.20 -12.19 4.85
C ILE A 84 2.06 -13.20 4.68
N LYS A 85 2.21 -14.38 5.27
CA LYS A 85 1.16 -15.41 5.27
C LYS A 85 -0.09 -14.89 5.97
N ASN A 86 -1.25 -15.21 5.42
CA ASN A 86 -2.56 -14.83 5.98
C ASN A 86 -3.49 -16.06 6.10
N PRO A 87 -3.17 -17.05 6.96
CA PRO A 87 -3.92 -18.30 7.05
C PRO A 87 -5.35 -18.10 7.55
N ASN A 88 -5.60 -17.03 8.31
CA ASN A 88 -6.92 -16.70 8.85
C ASN A 88 -7.72 -15.75 7.96
N ASN A 89 -7.23 -15.45 6.75
CA ASN A 89 -7.86 -14.55 5.79
C ASN A 89 -8.29 -13.19 6.39
N LEU A 90 -7.40 -12.60 7.18
CA LEU A 90 -7.64 -11.31 7.84
C LEU A 90 -7.75 -10.17 6.81
N PRO A 91 -8.71 -9.26 6.98
CA PRO A 91 -9.08 -8.31 5.91
C PRO A 91 -8.20 -7.06 5.84
N CYS A 92 -7.50 -6.71 6.93
CA CYS A 92 -6.74 -5.47 7.04
C CYS A 92 -5.24 -5.71 7.13
N VAL A 93 -4.47 -4.72 6.65
CA VAL A 93 -3.03 -4.61 6.88
C VAL A 93 -2.78 -3.37 7.74
N ASN A 94 -2.10 -3.54 8.86
CA ASN A 94 -1.71 -2.48 9.78
C ASN A 94 -0.23 -2.12 9.60
N HIS A 95 0.11 -0.84 9.82
CA HIS A 95 1.49 -0.38 9.95
C HIS A 95 1.85 -0.33 11.44
N ILE A 96 2.82 -1.15 11.86
CA ILE A 96 3.18 -1.33 13.27
C ILE A 96 3.67 -0.02 13.90
N ASP A 97 4.44 0.78 13.17
CA ASP A 97 4.93 2.10 13.60
C ASP A 97 3.94 3.26 13.38
N GLU A 98 2.69 2.96 12.94
CA GLU A 98 1.66 3.93 12.53
C GLU A 98 2.05 4.84 11.35
N ASN A 99 3.23 4.66 10.74
CA ASN A 99 3.66 5.40 9.56
C ASN A 99 3.16 4.73 8.27
N LYS A 100 2.15 5.29 7.65
CA LYS A 100 1.49 4.76 6.45
C LYS A 100 2.37 4.73 5.19
N THR A 101 3.51 5.41 5.22
CA THR A 101 4.49 5.43 4.12
C THR A 101 5.60 4.40 4.31
N ASN A 102 5.77 3.85 5.52
CA ASN A 102 6.74 2.81 5.81
C ASN A 102 6.16 1.42 5.44
N ASN A 103 6.29 1.06 4.17
CA ASN A 103 5.76 -0.17 3.62
C ASN A 103 6.77 -1.33 3.64
N ASN A 104 7.78 -1.28 4.50
CA ASN A 104 8.69 -2.39 4.73
C ASN A 104 7.93 -3.59 5.31
N VAL A 105 8.24 -4.81 4.83
CA VAL A 105 7.56 -6.04 5.26
C VAL A 105 7.61 -6.24 6.78
N ASN A 106 8.70 -5.84 7.44
CA ASN A 106 8.86 -5.95 8.89
C ASN A 106 7.96 -4.98 9.69
N ASN A 107 7.37 -3.99 9.00
CA ASN A 107 6.49 -3.00 9.61
C ASN A 107 5.00 -3.27 9.33
N LEU A 108 4.67 -4.39 8.68
CA LEU A 108 3.31 -4.71 8.27
C LEU A 108 2.82 -5.99 8.95
N GLU A 109 1.54 -6.01 9.28
CA GLU A 109 0.86 -7.19 9.83
C GLU A 109 -0.57 -7.29 9.31
N TRP A 110 -1.05 -8.53 9.10
CA TRP A 110 -2.47 -8.78 8.85
C TRP A 110 -3.27 -8.67 10.15
N CYS A 111 -4.44 -8.03 10.10
CA CYS A 111 -5.26 -7.82 11.30
C CYS A 111 -6.76 -7.73 10.98
N THR A 112 -7.58 -7.79 12.04
CA THR A 112 -9.02 -7.55 11.95
C THR A 112 -9.35 -6.05 11.86
N TYR A 113 -10.55 -5.70 11.39
CA TYR A 113 -11.04 -4.32 11.43
C TYR A 113 -11.05 -3.73 12.85
N LYS A 114 -11.49 -4.52 13.83
CA LYS A 114 -11.55 -4.10 15.25
C LYS A 114 -10.14 -3.77 15.78
N TYR A 115 -9.17 -4.64 15.53
CA TYR A 115 -7.78 -4.41 15.93
C TYR A 115 -7.22 -3.16 15.26
N ASN A 116 -7.35 -3.04 13.95
CA ASN A 116 -6.82 -1.90 13.19
C ASN A 116 -7.44 -0.56 13.62
N ASN A 117 -8.73 -0.54 13.96
CA ASN A 117 -9.41 0.67 14.40
C ASN A 117 -9.00 1.10 15.82
N ASN A 118 -8.61 0.15 16.67
CA ASN A 118 -8.19 0.41 18.04
C ASN A 118 -6.66 0.50 18.22
N TYR A 119 -5.90 0.32 17.14
CA TYR A 119 -4.44 0.25 17.21
C TYR A 119 -3.81 1.61 17.49
N GLY A 120 -2.78 1.61 18.34
CA GLY A 120 -1.94 2.74 18.62
C GLY A 120 -2.69 3.97 19.11
N THR A 121 -2.34 5.13 18.58
CA THR A 121 -2.86 6.44 18.99
C THR A 121 -4.21 6.82 18.35
N LYS A 122 -4.79 5.97 17.51
CA LYS A 122 -6.06 6.28 16.78
C LYS A 122 -7.21 6.59 17.72
N LYS A 123 -7.36 5.82 18.81
CA LYS A 123 -8.43 6.00 19.79
C LYS A 123 -8.32 7.33 20.52
N ASN A 124 -7.10 7.75 20.88
CA ASN A 124 -6.85 9.03 21.55
C ASN A 124 -7.16 10.20 20.61
N ARG A 125 -6.74 10.14 19.34
CA ARG A 125 -7.02 11.15 18.31
C ARG A 125 -8.51 11.31 18.01
N GLN A 126 -9.30 10.23 18.06
CA GLN A 126 -10.75 10.28 17.90
C GLN A 126 -11.43 10.93 19.12
N GLY A 127 -10.99 10.60 20.33
CA GLY A 127 -11.47 11.21 21.57
C GLY A 127 -11.21 12.72 21.62
N GLU A 128 -10.04 13.19 21.21
CA GLU A 128 -9.69 14.62 21.15
C GLU A 128 -10.53 15.37 20.11
N LYS A 129 -10.74 14.79 18.91
CA LYS A 129 -11.61 15.39 17.89
C LYS A 129 -13.07 15.51 18.37
N THR A 130 -13.56 14.55 19.12
CA THR A 130 -14.92 14.59 19.69
C THR A 130 -15.02 15.67 20.77
N LYS A 131 -14.01 15.77 21.66
CA LYS A 131 -13.94 16.84 22.70
C LYS A 131 -13.91 18.24 22.06
N MET A 132 -13.07 18.45 21.02
CA MET A 132 -13.02 19.73 20.32
C MET A 132 -14.36 20.08 19.63
N LYS A 133 -15.03 19.10 19.04
CA LYS A 133 -16.35 19.31 18.43
C LYS A 133 -17.40 19.72 19.45
N THR A 134 -17.38 19.09 20.63
CA THR A 134 -18.28 19.42 21.75
C THR A 134 -18.03 20.82 22.30
N ILE A 135 -16.78 21.23 22.48
CA ILE A 135 -16.39 22.58 22.93
C ILE A 135 -16.85 23.64 21.93
N LEU A 136 -16.67 23.42 20.60
CA LEU A 136 -17.10 24.32 19.55
C LEU A 136 -18.64 24.50 19.50
N ILE A 137 -19.39 23.45 19.80
CA ILE A 137 -20.86 23.51 19.88
C ILE A 137 -21.30 24.32 21.09
N VAL A 138 -20.71 24.08 22.26
CA VAL A 138 -21.05 24.80 23.49
C VAL A 138 -20.77 26.30 23.37
N THR A 139 -19.60 26.70 22.80
CA THR A 139 -19.26 28.11 22.57
C THR A 139 -20.19 28.81 21.57
N LYS A 140 -20.82 28.06 20.66
CA LYS A 140 -21.74 28.62 19.64
C LYS A 140 -23.14 28.91 20.19
N TYR A 141 -23.53 28.33 21.31
CA TYR A 141 -24.86 28.48 21.94
C TYR A 141 -24.89 29.36 23.21
N TYR A 142 -23.72 29.82 23.69
CA TYR A 142 -23.59 30.63 24.91
C TYR A 142 -22.92 31.99 24.70
N VAL A 143 -22.96 32.51 23.48
CA VAL A 143 -22.53 33.88 23.16
C VAL A 143 -23.72 34.67 22.66
#